data_9f70847d95a034ae270db5f4c7ce7039
#
_entry.id   9f70847d95a034ae270db5f4c7ce7039
#
_cell.length_a   1.000
_cell.length_b   1.000
_cell.length_c   1.000
_cell.angle_alpha   90.00
_cell.angle_beta   90.00
_cell.angle_gamma   90.00
#
_symmetry.space_group_name_H-M   'P 1'
#
loop_
_entity.id
_entity.type
_entity.pdbx_description
1 polymer ?
#
loop_
_entity_poly.entity_id
_entity_poly.type
_entity_poly.pdbx_seq_one_letter_code
_entity_poly.pdbx_strand_id
1 'polypeptide(L)'
;MSYLDTTYNVYKDAALTPDVGLCCSTNPIWELPGLKIPKIMQEMNYGCGSTVHARDLSNNPKMLYVGVGGGMELLQFSYFNRVKGGVIGIDMVDEMLEASRKNFLEAETLNPWFKSDFVTLKKGDALNLPVEENTVDVAAQNCLFNIFKAEDLKKAIEEMYRVLKPHGKLVMSDPTCEQPMNDELRNDDRLRALCLSGSLPIAKYIKALTDAGFGTI
;
A
#
# COMPACT_ATOMS: atom_id res chain seq x y z
N MET A 1 12.75 -20.67 6.99
CA MET A 1 12.51 -19.31 6.44
C MET A 1 11.00 -19.16 6.38
N SER A 2 10.45 -18.11 6.95
CA SER A 2 9.00 -17.88 6.89
C SER A 2 8.62 -17.32 5.51
N TYR A 3 7.34 -17.38 5.16
CA TYR A 3 6.87 -16.75 3.91
C TYR A 3 7.08 -15.22 3.90
N LEU A 4 7.08 -14.60 5.08
CA LEU A 4 7.40 -13.17 5.23
C LEU A 4 8.87 -12.87 4.95
N ASP A 5 9.80 -13.78 5.29
CA ASP A 5 11.22 -13.63 4.93
C ASP A 5 11.41 -13.68 3.41
N THR A 6 10.68 -14.57 2.72
CA THR A 6 10.67 -14.65 1.25
C THR A 6 10.16 -13.35 0.65
N THR A 7 9.04 -12.83 1.14
CA THR A 7 8.47 -11.56 0.71
C THR A 7 9.44 -10.40 0.95
N TYR A 8 10.02 -10.31 2.14
CA TYR A 8 11.00 -9.27 2.47
C TYR A 8 12.16 -9.24 1.46
N ASN A 9 12.75 -10.41 1.15
CA ASN A 9 13.87 -10.50 0.22
C ASN A 9 13.47 -10.09 -1.22
N VAL A 10 12.30 -10.52 -1.70
CA VAL A 10 11.79 -10.14 -3.02
C VAL A 10 11.67 -8.62 -3.14
N TYR A 11 11.06 -7.95 -2.16
CA TYR A 11 10.88 -6.50 -2.22
C TYR A 11 12.17 -5.73 -1.92
N LYS A 12 13.08 -6.29 -1.13
CA LYS A 12 14.43 -5.73 -0.95
C LYS A 12 15.19 -5.69 -2.27
N ASP A 13 15.19 -6.79 -3.02
CA ASP A 13 15.85 -6.87 -4.33
C ASP A 13 15.21 -5.89 -5.33
N ALA A 14 13.86 -5.81 -5.35
CA ALA A 14 13.11 -4.89 -6.18
C ALA A 14 13.32 -3.41 -5.81
N ALA A 15 13.68 -3.09 -4.58
CA ALA A 15 14.05 -1.74 -4.17
C ALA A 15 15.42 -1.31 -4.74
N LEU A 16 16.33 -2.26 -4.90
CA LEU A 16 17.68 -2.02 -5.44
C LEU A 16 17.69 -2.02 -6.97
N THR A 17 16.87 -2.88 -7.58
CA THR A 17 16.73 -3.02 -9.03
C THR A 17 15.25 -3.20 -9.36
N PRO A 18 14.57 -2.14 -9.88
CA PRO A 18 13.15 -2.23 -10.17
C PRO A 18 12.80 -3.40 -11.09
N ASP A 19 11.83 -4.21 -10.65
CA ASP A 19 11.29 -5.35 -11.42
C ASP A 19 9.88 -5.00 -11.90
N VAL A 20 9.78 -4.52 -13.13
CA VAL A 20 8.51 -4.07 -13.75
C VAL A 20 7.47 -5.19 -13.85
N GLY A 21 7.91 -6.45 -13.73
CA GLY A 21 7.03 -7.64 -13.77
C GLY A 21 6.61 -8.16 -12.40
N LEU A 22 6.97 -7.50 -11.30
CA LEU A 22 6.88 -8.06 -9.96
C LEU A 22 5.46 -8.40 -9.51
N CYS A 23 4.46 -7.65 -9.92
CA CYS A 23 3.07 -7.93 -9.56
C CYS A 23 2.17 -7.95 -10.80
N CYS A 24 1.54 -6.85 -11.16
CA CYS A 24 0.65 -6.78 -12.32
C CYS A 24 1.27 -6.01 -13.47
N SER A 25 1.18 -6.54 -14.68
CA SER A 25 1.72 -5.90 -15.88
C SER A 25 1.00 -4.63 -16.31
N THR A 26 -0.17 -4.36 -15.74
CA THR A 26 -0.99 -3.18 -16.07
C THR A 26 -1.46 -2.49 -14.79
N ASN A 27 -0.76 -1.45 -14.40
CA ASN A 27 -1.16 -0.61 -13.29
C ASN A 27 -1.69 0.72 -13.81
N PRO A 28 -2.98 1.01 -13.68
CA PRO A 28 -3.48 2.32 -14.03
C PRO A 28 -2.88 3.38 -13.12
N ILE A 29 -2.24 4.37 -13.72
CA ILE A 29 -1.74 5.55 -13.00
C ILE A 29 -2.77 6.65 -13.17
N TRP A 30 -3.31 7.15 -12.06
CA TRP A 30 -4.19 8.30 -12.11
C TRP A 30 -3.42 9.56 -12.47
N GLU A 31 -3.78 10.15 -13.59
CA GLU A 31 -3.28 11.46 -13.97
C GLU A 31 -4.03 12.55 -13.18
N LEU A 32 -3.31 13.24 -12.32
CA LEU A 32 -3.82 14.39 -11.57
C LEU A 32 -3.32 15.68 -12.21
N PRO A 33 -4.17 16.69 -12.42
CA PRO A 33 -3.79 17.92 -13.09
C PRO A 33 -2.57 18.60 -12.46
N GLY A 34 -1.49 18.77 -13.24
CA GLY A 34 -0.26 19.40 -12.77
C GLY A 34 0.62 18.54 -11.85
N LEU A 35 0.29 17.26 -11.65
CA LEU A 35 1.17 16.30 -11.03
C LEU A 35 2.06 15.63 -12.08
N LYS A 36 3.37 15.66 -11.85
CA LYS A 36 4.37 14.93 -12.64
C LYS A 36 4.95 13.82 -11.79
N ILE A 37 4.75 12.58 -12.19
CA ILE A 37 5.26 11.41 -11.48
C ILE A 37 6.65 11.06 -12.05
N PRO A 38 7.71 11.00 -11.22
CA PRO A 38 9.02 10.52 -11.65
C PRO A 38 8.94 9.15 -12.32
N LYS A 39 9.73 8.94 -13.37
CA LYS A 39 9.71 7.67 -14.12
C LYS A 39 10.07 6.47 -13.24
N ILE A 40 11.03 6.63 -12.34
CA ILE A 40 11.42 5.60 -11.38
C ILE A 40 10.27 5.18 -10.47
N MET A 41 9.39 6.10 -10.05
CA MET A 41 8.20 5.74 -9.26
C MET A 41 7.20 4.92 -10.06
N GLN A 42 7.11 5.15 -11.37
CA GLN A 42 6.25 4.34 -12.25
C GLN A 42 6.83 2.94 -12.45
N GLU A 43 8.15 2.83 -12.60
CA GLU A 43 8.87 1.55 -12.73
C GLU A 43 8.80 0.71 -11.43
N MET A 44 8.72 1.37 -10.28
CA MET A 44 8.55 0.76 -8.96
C MET A 44 7.08 0.66 -8.52
N ASN A 45 6.12 0.77 -9.44
CA ASN A 45 4.71 0.63 -9.12
C ASN A 45 4.31 -0.86 -9.13
N TYR A 46 4.38 -1.49 -7.98
CA TYR A 46 4.09 -2.91 -7.78
C TYR A 46 2.64 -3.20 -7.36
N GLY A 47 1.78 -2.18 -7.39
CA GLY A 47 0.36 -2.30 -7.08
C GLY A 47 -0.48 -2.96 -8.19
N CYS A 48 -1.75 -3.20 -7.95
CA CYS A 48 -2.70 -3.87 -8.85
C CYS A 48 -3.94 -3.02 -9.11
N GLY A 49 -3.79 -1.74 -9.26
CA GLY A 49 -4.87 -0.78 -9.41
C GLY A 49 -4.49 0.55 -8.80
N SER A 50 -5.46 1.34 -8.36
CA SER A 50 -5.19 2.59 -7.66
C SER A 50 -6.05 2.73 -6.42
N THR A 51 -5.43 3.19 -5.34
CA THR A 51 -6.11 3.57 -4.09
C THR A 51 -6.39 5.08 -4.03
N VAL A 52 -6.05 5.81 -5.08
CA VAL A 52 -6.19 7.27 -5.13
C VAL A 52 -7.52 7.64 -5.79
N HIS A 53 -8.52 8.02 -4.99
CA HIS A 53 -9.83 8.46 -5.46
C HIS A 53 -10.19 9.81 -4.83
N ALA A 54 -10.41 10.84 -5.65
CA ALA A 54 -10.67 12.21 -5.19
C ALA A 54 -11.83 12.33 -4.19
N ARG A 55 -12.90 11.53 -4.35
CA ARG A 55 -14.05 11.53 -3.42
C ARG A 55 -13.70 11.10 -2.00
N ASP A 56 -12.66 10.26 -1.84
CA ASP A 56 -12.24 9.72 -0.55
C ASP A 56 -11.17 10.60 0.11
N LEU A 57 -10.59 11.53 -0.66
CA LEU A 57 -9.47 12.39 -0.29
C LEU A 57 -9.85 13.88 -0.14
N SER A 58 -11.14 14.17 0.06
CA SER A 58 -11.63 15.54 0.28
C SER A 58 -11.28 16.05 1.70
N ASN A 59 -11.16 17.38 1.85
CA ASN A 59 -10.95 18.06 3.13
C ASN A 59 -9.59 17.81 3.82
N ASN A 60 -8.53 17.62 3.05
CA ASN A 60 -7.17 17.38 3.57
C ASN A 60 -7.10 16.26 4.61
N PRO A 61 -7.52 15.03 4.28
CA PRO A 61 -7.55 13.94 5.23
C PRO A 61 -6.12 13.56 5.65
N LYS A 62 -5.91 13.20 6.90
CA LYS A 62 -4.68 12.56 7.35
C LYS A 62 -4.68 11.12 6.84
N MET A 63 -3.67 10.76 6.09
CA MET A 63 -3.62 9.50 5.35
C MET A 63 -2.52 8.59 5.84
N LEU A 64 -2.80 7.30 5.86
CA LEU A 64 -1.83 6.22 6.05
C LEU A 64 -1.78 5.36 4.80
N TYR A 65 -0.58 5.07 4.33
CA TYR A 65 -0.33 4.10 3.26
C TYR A 65 0.65 3.04 3.71
N VAL A 66 0.28 1.77 3.56
CA VAL A 66 1.09 0.63 3.99
C VAL A 66 1.58 -0.16 2.77
N GLY A 67 2.90 -0.39 2.70
CA GLY A 67 3.57 -0.92 1.53
C GLY A 67 3.95 0.19 0.55
N VAL A 68 4.97 1.01 0.90
CA VAL A 68 5.23 2.28 0.19
C VAL A 68 5.75 2.12 -1.24
N GLY A 69 6.38 1.00 -1.58
CA GLY A 69 6.99 0.79 -2.89
C GLY A 69 7.94 1.93 -3.25
N GLY A 70 7.86 2.42 -4.50
CA GLY A 70 8.63 3.59 -4.97
C GLY A 70 8.13 4.94 -4.46
N GLY A 71 7.07 5.00 -3.66
CA GLY A 71 6.50 6.23 -3.11
C GLY A 71 5.48 6.94 -4.02
N MET A 72 5.07 6.34 -5.12
CA MET A 72 4.18 6.96 -6.10
C MET A 72 2.82 7.36 -5.49
N GLU A 73 2.14 6.45 -4.80
CA GLU A 73 0.83 6.76 -4.22
C GLU A 73 0.95 7.75 -3.05
N LEU A 74 2.06 7.75 -2.31
CA LEU A 74 2.34 8.78 -1.29
C LEU A 74 2.47 10.17 -1.91
N LEU A 75 3.11 10.29 -3.08
CA LEU A 75 3.17 11.54 -3.84
C LEU A 75 1.76 11.96 -4.32
N GLN A 76 0.96 11.03 -4.82
CA GLN A 76 -0.41 11.27 -5.24
C GLN A 76 -1.32 11.67 -4.06
N PHE A 77 -1.18 11.04 -2.89
CA PHE A 77 -1.88 11.45 -1.67
C PHE A 77 -1.48 12.85 -1.21
N SER A 78 -0.19 13.20 -1.35
CA SER A 78 0.30 14.55 -1.02
C SER A 78 -0.28 15.64 -1.94
N TYR A 79 -0.81 15.28 -3.11
CA TYR A 79 -1.56 16.22 -3.94
C TYR A 79 -2.83 16.71 -3.26
N PHE A 80 -3.49 15.86 -2.46
CA PHE A 80 -4.73 16.16 -1.74
C PHE A 80 -4.50 16.69 -0.32
N ASN A 81 -3.34 16.38 0.29
CA ASN A 81 -2.97 16.90 1.61
C ASN A 81 -1.54 17.44 1.58
N ARG A 82 -1.41 18.75 1.39
CA ARG A 82 -0.14 19.48 1.30
C ARG A 82 0.32 20.00 2.65
N VAL A 83 0.13 19.21 3.71
CA VAL A 83 0.48 19.58 5.08
C VAL A 83 1.64 18.70 5.55
N LYS A 84 2.58 19.31 6.27
CA LYS A 84 3.69 18.58 6.86
C LYS A 84 3.21 17.39 7.70
N GLY A 85 3.67 16.18 7.36
CA GLY A 85 3.25 14.95 8.03
C GLY A 85 1.79 14.55 7.82
N GLY A 86 1.10 15.14 6.82
CA GLY A 86 -0.28 14.82 6.46
C GLY A 86 -0.46 13.43 5.87
N VAL A 87 0.63 12.88 5.29
CA VAL A 87 0.67 11.53 4.73
C VAL A 87 1.69 10.69 5.50
N ILE A 88 1.31 9.51 5.94
CA ILE A 88 2.19 8.56 6.64
C ILE A 88 2.40 7.35 5.72
N GLY A 89 3.64 7.00 5.45
CA GLY A 89 4.03 5.80 4.71
C GLY A 89 4.70 4.79 5.64
N ILE A 90 4.24 3.55 5.64
CA ILE A 90 4.82 2.45 6.42
C ILE A 90 5.33 1.37 5.47
N ASP A 91 6.54 0.91 5.70
CA ASP A 91 7.10 -0.27 5.05
C ASP A 91 8.00 -1.04 6.01
N MET A 92 8.08 -2.35 5.83
CA MET A 92 8.97 -3.20 6.62
C MET A 92 10.39 -3.27 6.02
N VAL A 93 10.56 -2.92 4.74
CA VAL A 93 11.80 -3.00 3.97
C VAL A 93 12.51 -1.66 4.00
N ASP A 94 13.67 -1.59 4.65
CA ASP A 94 14.45 -0.34 4.76
C ASP A 94 14.86 0.20 3.39
N GLU A 95 15.22 -0.68 2.46
CA GLU A 95 15.61 -0.33 1.11
C GLU A 95 14.46 0.33 0.31
N MET A 96 13.19 -0.10 0.54
CA MET A 96 12.01 0.56 -0.05
C MET A 96 11.82 1.97 0.53
N LEU A 97 11.96 2.13 1.83
CA LEU A 97 11.88 3.45 2.47
C LEU A 97 12.95 4.40 1.93
N GLU A 98 14.16 3.90 1.74
CA GLU A 98 15.27 4.69 1.19
C GLU A 98 15.06 5.03 -0.30
N ALA A 99 14.58 4.08 -1.10
CA ALA A 99 14.20 4.33 -2.49
C ALA A 99 13.11 5.41 -2.58
N SER A 100 12.07 5.32 -1.75
CA SER A 100 11.01 6.34 -1.70
C SER A 100 11.56 7.72 -1.34
N ARG A 101 12.48 7.83 -0.35
CA ARG A 101 13.12 9.11 0.00
C ARG A 101 13.87 9.73 -1.17
N LYS A 102 14.64 8.93 -1.90
CA LYS A 102 15.37 9.39 -3.11
C LYS A 102 14.41 9.86 -4.20
N ASN A 103 13.35 9.09 -4.45
CA ASN A 103 12.37 9.40 -5.46
C ASN A 103 11.59 10.70 -5.13
N PHE A 104 11.38 11.01 -3.85
CA PHE A 104 10.77 12.28 -3.44
C PHE A 104 11.64 13.50 -3.79
N LEU A 105 12.96 13.40 -3.78
CA LEU A 105 13.84 14.50 -4.21
C LEU A 105 13.63 14.82 -5.69
N GLU A 106 13.48 13.81 -6.54
CA GLU A 106 13.12 14.02 -7.95
C GLU A 106 11.71 14.58 -8.08
N ALA A 107 10.76 14.06 -7.32
CA ALA A 107 9.39 14.54 -7.31
C ALA A 107 9.29 16.03 -6.90
N GLU A 108 10.08 16.51 -5.94
CA GLU A 108 10.17 17.93 -5.57
C GLU A 108 10.67 18.80 -6.73
N THR A 109 11.63 18.29 -7.51
CA THR A 109 12.15 19.02 -8.68
C THR A 109 11.09 19.14 -9.77
N LEU A 110 10.31 18.09 -10.00
CA LEU A 110 9.26 18.04 -11.03
C LEU A 110 7.99 18.79 -10.62
N ASN A 111 7.72 18.89 -9.31
CA ASN A 111 6.49 19.43 -8.75
C ASN A 111 6.81 20.51 -7.70
N PRO A 112 6.92 21.80 -8.07
CA PRO A 112 7.28 22.86 -7.13
C PRO A 112 6.35 23.01 -5.89
N TRP A 113 5.14 22.44 -5.97
CA TRP A 113 4.18 22.43 -4.88
C TRP A 113 4.46 21.31 -3.86
N PHE A 114 5.12 20.23 -4.26
CA PHE A 114 5.41 19.08 -3.39
C PHE A 114 6.60 19.37 -2.48
N LYS A 115 6.50 18.91 -1.25
CA LYS A 115 7.60 18.89 -0.26
C LYS A 115 7.68 17.50 0.34
N SER A 116 8.87 16.94 0.41
CA SER A 116 9.08 15.60 1.01
C SER A 116 8.59 15.52 2.45
N ASP A 117 8.57 16.65 3.19
CA ASP A 117 8.09 16.69 4.56
C ASP A 117 6.55 16.61 4.70
N PHE A 118 5.80 16.64 3.59
CA PHE A 118 4.37 16.26 3.59
C PHE A 118 4.20 14.78 3.93
N VAL A 119 5.22 13.97 3.65
CA VAL A 119 5.23 12.52 3.90
C VAL A 119 6.13 12.19 5.10
N THR A 120 5.60 11.43 6.05
CA THR A 120 6.38 10.82 7.13
C THR A 120 6.57 9.35 6.81
N LEU A 121 7.78 8.94 6.45
CA LEU A 121 8.13 7.54 6.24
C LEU A 121 8.58 6.90 7.55
N LYS A 122 7.99 5.77 7.91
CA LYS A 122 8.35 4.98 9.10
C LYS A 122 8.57 3.51 8.73
N LYS A 123 9.58 2.90 9.33
CA LYS A 123 9.68 1.45 9.33
C LYS A 123 8.61 0.86 10.23
N GLY A 124 7.90 -0.17 9.75
CA GLY A 124 6.88 -0.85 10.54
C GLY A 124 6.34 -2.09 9.85
N ASP A 125 5.69 -2.92 10.63
CA ASP A 125 5.00 -4.12 10.20
C ASP A 125 3.50 -3.82 10.08
N ALA A 126 2.87 -4.25 8.99
CA ALA A 126 1.43 -4.16 8.80
C ALA A 126 0.62 -4.95 9.84
N LEU A 127 1.26 -5.93 10.49
CA LEU A 127 0.67 -6.72 11.56
C LEU A 127 0.75 -6.01 12.94
N ASN A 128 1.48 -4.90 13.03
CA ASN A 128 1.60 -4.08 14.24
C ASN A 128 2.05 -2.67 13.82
N LEU A 129 1.11 -1.87 13.34
CA LEU A 129 1.38 -0.55 12.78
C LEU A 129 1.89 0.43 13.85
N PRO A 130 3.04 1.11 13.63
CA PRO A 130 3.57 2.12 14.55
C PRO A 130 2.80 3.46 14.43
N VAL A 131 1.48 3.37 14.49
CA VAL A 131 0.52 4.46 14.38
C VAL A 131 -0.50 4.31 15.51
N GLU A 132 -0.80 5.39 16.18
CA GLU A 132 -1.77 5.41 17.27
C GLU A 132 -3.20 5.11 16.74
N GLU A 133 -4.03 4.53 17.58
CA GLU A 133 -5.43 4.28 17.28
C GLU A 133 -6.21 5.57 17.02
N ASN A 134 -7.22 5.51 16.16
CA ASN A 134 -8.13 6.62 15.87
C ASN A 134 -7.43 7.93 15.43
N THR A 135 -6.32 7.83 14.64
CA THR A 135 -5.54 9.01 14.26
C THR A 135 -5.60 9.37 12.80
N VAL A 136 -5.97 8.44 11.90
CA VAL A 136 -6.00 8.70 10.46
C VAL A 136 -7.43 8.71 9.91
N ASP A 137 -7.66 9.52 8.89
CA ASP A 137 -8.97 9.64 8.24
C ASP A 137 -9.12 8.61 7.11
N VAL A 138 -7.99 8.28 6.45
CA VAL A 138 -7.94 7.30 5.36
C VAL A 138 -6.72 6.40 5.57
N ALA A 139 -6.93 5.10 5.57
CA ALA A 139 -5.88 4.10 5.51
C ALA A 139 -5.95 3.39 4.14
N ALA A 140 -4.81 3.17 3.51
CA ALA A 140 -4.78 2.57 2.18
C ALA A 140 -3.64 1.56 2.04
N GLN A 141 -3.85 0.59 1.15
CA GLN A 141 -2.84 -0.37 0.70
C GLN A 141 -3.14 -0.86 -0.71
N ASN A 142 -2.13 -1.26 -1.45
CA ASN A 142 -2.26 -1.78 -2.81
C ASN A 142 -1.44 -3.07 -2.95
N CYS A 143 -2.11 -4.19 -3.22
CA CYS A 143 -1.52 -5.52 -3.35
C CYS A 143 -0.79 -6.06 -2.09
N LEU A 144 -1.06 -5.51 -0.90
CA LEU A 144 -0.41 -5.95 0.32
C LEU A 144 -1.13 -7.14 0.98
N PHE A 145 -2.46 -7.11 1.01
CA PHE A 145 -3.23 -8.11 1.77
C PHE A 145 -3.09 -9.53 1.20
N ASN A 146 -2.89 -9.65 -0.11
CA ASN A 146 -2.66 -10.95 -0.75
C ASN A 146 -1.31 -11.61 -0.41
N ILE A 147 -0.39 -10.87 0.23
CA ILE A 147 0.84 -11.45 0.78
C ILE A 147 0.55 -12.29 2.02
N PHE A 148 -0.45 -11.92 2.81
CA PHE A 148 -0.68 -12.51 4.12
C PHE A 148 -1.41 -13.87 4.05
N LYS A 149 -1.01 -14.79 4.93
CA LYS A 149 -1.79 -15.99 5.26
C LYS A 149 -2.98 -15.58 6.11
N ALA A 150 -4.00 -16.43 6.23
CA ALA A 150 -5.31 -16.08 6.79
C ALA A 150 -5.27 -15.38 8.15
N GLU A 151 -4.42 -15.85 9.07
CA GLU A 151 -4.29 -15.27 10.42
C GLU A 151 -3.64 -13.89 10.39
N ASP A 152 -2.58 -13.73 9.58
CA ASP A 152 -1.88 -12.47 9.41
C ASP A 152 -2.75 -11.47 8.64
N LEU A 153 -3.52 -11.91 7.64
CA LEU A 153 -4.49 -11.06 6.94
C LEU A 153 -5.52 -10.47 7.89
N LYS A 154 -6.09 -11.32 8.78
CA LYS A 154 -7.03 -10.85 9.80
C LYS A 154 -6.39 -9.76 10.65
N LYS A 155 -5.18 -10.00 11.14
CA LYS A 155 -4.45 -9.06 11.99
C LYS A 155 -4.12 -7.75 11.26
N ALA A 156 -3.69 -7.82 10.00
CA ALA A 156 -3.43 -6.63 9.18
C ALA A 156 -4.70 -5.79 8.97
N ILE A 157 -5.86 -6.43 8.73
CA ILE A 157 -7.15 -5.74 8.60
C ILE A 157 -7.55 -5.09 9.94
N GLU A 158 -7.38 -5.78 11.07
CA GLU A 158 -7.67 -5.25 12.41
C GLU A 158 -6.77 -4.04 12.73
N GLU A 159 -5.50 -4.06 12.35
CA GLU A 159 -4.59 -2.92 12.51
C GLU A 159 -5.01 -1.72 11.66
N MET A 160 -5.44 -1.95 10.39
CA MET A 160 -5.98 -0.87 9.55
C MET A 160 -7.26 -0.28 10.17
N TYR A 161 -8.12 -1.11 10.75
CA TYR A 161 -9.32 -0.65 11.46
C TYR A 161 -8.96 0.15 12.71
N ARG A 162 -8.01 -0.32 13.52
CA ARG A 162 -7.57 0.32 14.77
C ARG A 162 -7.07 1.76 14.56
N VAL A 163 -6.29 1.98 13.52
CA VAL A 163 -5.67 3.30 13.27
C VAL A 163 -6.65 4.32 12.68
N LEU A 164 -7.75 3.85 12.07
CA LEU A 164 -8.77 4.70 11.49
C LEU A 164 -9.61 5.38 12.58
N LYS A 165 -9.89 6.66 12.38
CA LYS A 165 -10.88 7.39 13.17
C LYS A 165 -12.28 6.79 12.97
N PRO A 166 -13.24 7.05 13.88
CA PRO A 166 -14.64 6.78 13.61
C PRO A 166 -15.06 7.42 12.26
N HIS A 167 -15.71 6.64 11.41
CA HIS A 167 -16.08 7.00 10.03
C HIS A 167 -14.89 7.19 9.06
N GLY A 168 -13.69 6.83 9.46
CA GLY A 168 -12.53 6.76 8.57
C GLY A 168 -12.72 5.68 7.50
N LYS A 169 -11.94 5.77 6.42
CA LYS A 169 -12.09 4.88 5.26
C LYS A 169 -10.85 4.02 5.06
N LEU A 170 -11.07 2.73 4.82
CA LEU A 170 -10.07 1.85 4.23
C LEU A 170 -10.24 1.85 2.71
N VAL A 171 -9.17 2.16 1.98
CA VAL A 171 -9.12 2.04 0.52
C VAL A 171 -8.09 1.00 0.15
N MET A 172 -8.51 -0.04 -0.55
CA MET A 172 -7.63 -1.15 -0.90
C MET A 172 -7.80 -1.58 -2.36
N SER A 173 -6.73 -2.10 -2.93
CA SER A 173 -6.74 -2.72 -4.25
C SER A 173 -5.91 -3.98 -4.19
N ASP A 174 -6.55 -5.13 -4.40
CA ASP A 174 -5.93 -6.46 -4.41
C ASP A 174 -6.53 -7.32 -5.52
N PRO A 175 -5.76 -8.19 -6.17
CA PRO A 175 -6.32 -9.21 -7.05
C PRO A 175 -7.26 -10.13 -6.30
N THR A 176 -8.37 -10.47 -6.93
CA THR A 176 -9.32 -11.45 -6.44
C THR A 176 -9.38 -12.68 -7.36
N CYS A 177 -9.88 -13.79 -6.87
CA CYS A 177 -10.09 -15.00 -7.66
C CYS A 177 -11.56 -15.42 -7.65
N GLU A 178 -12.02 -16.07 -8.70
CA GLU A 178 -13.40 -16.61 -8.75
C GLU A 178 -13.53 -17.86 -7.90
N GLN A 179 -12.49 -18.69 -7.89
CA GLN A 179 -12.42 -19.94 -7.13
C GLN A 179 -11.17 -19.96 -6.25
N PRO A 180 -11.22 -20.58 -5.06
CA PRO A 180 -10.04 -20.77 -4.23
C PRO A 180 -8.94 -21.50 -5.01
N MET A 181 -7.70 -21.02 -4.89
CA MET A 181 -6.55 -21.72 -5.44
C MET A 181 -6.36 -23.08 -4.78
N ASN A 182 -5.79 -24.03 -5.52
CA ASN A 182 -5.38 -25.31 -4.95
C ASN A 182 -4.27 -25.12 -3.90
N ASP A 183 -4.06 -26.14 -3.06
CA ASP A 183 -3.14 -26.04 -1.92
C ASP A 183 -1.68 -25.90 -2.35
N GLU A 184 -1.28 -26.46 -3.48
CA GLU A 184 0.08 -26.36 -4.02
C GLU A 184 0.42 -24.90 -4.35
N LEU A 185 -0.41 -24.25 -5.16
CA LEU A 185 -0.23 -22.83 -5.50
C LEU A 185 -0.37 -21.91 -4.28
N ARG A 186 -1.33 -22.22 -3.40
CA ARG A 186 -1.58 -21.42 -2.19
C ARG A 186 -0.38 -21.44 -1.24
N ASN A 187 0.37 -22.52 -1.19
CA ASN A 187 1.52 -22.69 -0.31
C ASN A 187 2.85 -22.29 -0.95
N ASP A 188 2.85 -21.82 -2.20
CA ASP A 188 4.03 -21.26 -2.83
C ASP A 188 4.32 -19.86 -2.30
N ASP A 189 5.37 -19.74 -1.50
CA ASP A 189 5.76 -18.50 -0.84
C ASP A 189 6.28 -17.45 -1.85
N ARG A 190 6.82 -17.84 -3.00
CA ARG A 190 7.25 -16.91 -4.05
C ARG A 190 6.06 -16.33 -4.80
N LEU A 191 5.09 -17.17 -5.21
CA LEU A 191 3.84 -16.68 -5.79
C LEU A 191 3.07 -15.79 -4.82
N ARG A 192 3.21 -16.04 -3.51
CA ARG A 192 2.63 -15.20 -2.47
C ARG A 192 3.27 -13.82 -2.43
N ALA A 193 4.60 -13.75 -2.47
CA ALA A 193 5.32 -12.47 -2.55
C ALA A 193 4.92 -11.66 -3.80
N LEU A 194 4.51 -12.34 -4.88
CA LEU A 194 3.97 -11.72 -6.10
C LEU A 194 2.46 -11.43 -6.04
N CYS A 195 1.85 -11.48 -4.85
CA CYS A 195 0.42 -11.25 -4.59
C CYS A 195 -0.55 -12.21 -5.31
N LEU A 196 -0.06 -13.32 -5.86
CA LEU A 196 -0.87 -14.28 -6.63
C LEU A 196 -1.52 -15.33 -5.74
N SER A 197 -0.71 -16.11 -5.00
CA SER A 197 -1.21 -17.26 -4.23
C SER A 197 -2.09 -16.90 -3.01
N GLY A 198 -2.08 -15.64 -2.61
CA GLY A 198 -2.95 -15.11 -1.55
C GLY A 198 -4.28 -14.54 -2.01
N SER A 199 -4.52 -14.49 -3.32
CA SER A 199 -5.80 -13.96 -3.85
C SER A 199 -7.00 -14.73 -3.30
N LEU A 200 -8.01 -14.00 -2.85
CA LEU A 200 -9.22 -14.53 -2.24
C LEU A 200 -10.45 -14.24 -3.11
N PRO A 201 -11.47 -15.09 -3.06
CA PRO A 201 -12.79 -14.71 -3.57
C PRO A 201 -13.32 -13.45 -2.89
N ILE A 202 -13.94 -12.55 -3.64
CA ILE A 202 -14.44 -11.26 -3.13
C ILE A 202 -15.32 -11.40 -1.88
N ALA A 203 -16.16 -12.42 -1.84
CA ALA A 203 -17.01 -12.68 -0.67
C ALA A 203 -16.22 -12.97 0.61
N LYS A 204 -15.03 -13.58 0.50
CA LYS A 204 -14.13 -13.81 1.65
C LYS A 204 -13.47 -12.53 2.11
N TYR A 205 -13.09 -11.63 1.20
CA TYR A 205 -12.59 -10.29 1.55
C TYR A 205 -13.66 -9.49 2.28
N ILE A 206 -14.86 -9.41 1.72
CA ILE A 206 -15.99 -8.69 2.35
C ILE A 206 -16.23 -9.24 3.75
N LYS A 207 -16.26 -10.58 3.92
CA LYS A 207 -16.43 -11.19 5.25
C LYS A 207 -15.30 -10.79 6.20
N ALA A 208 -14.04 -10.85 5.79
CA ALA A 208 -12.90 -10.50 6.63
C ALA A 208 -12.95 -9.02 7.09
N LEU A 209 -13.33 -8.11 6.19
CA LEU A 209 -13.52 -6.69 6.52
C LEU A 209 -14.69 -6.50 7.49
N THR A 210 -15.83 -7.16 7.26
CA THR A 210 -17.00 -7.07 8.14
C THR A 210 -16.69 -7.64 9.53
N ASP A 211 -15.99 -8.77 9.60
CA ASP A 211 -15.60 -9.39 10.87
C ASP A 211 -14.65 -8.47 11.68
N ALA A 212 -13.86 -7.63 11.02
CA ALA A 212 -12.98 -6.63 11.65
C ALA A 212 -13.72 -5.34 12.07
N GLY A 213 -14.98 -5.16 11.69
CA GLY A 213 -15.81 -4.02 12.11
C GLY A 213 -16.11 -2.99 11.02
N PHE A 214 -15.67 -3.18 9.78
CA PHE A 214 -16.05 -2.30 8.67
C PHE A 214 -17.52 -2.48 8.31
N GLY A 215 -18.29 -1.39 8.33
CA GLY A 215 -19.76 -1.46 8.19
C GLY A 215 -20.27 -1.35 6.75
N THR A 216 -19.69 -0.47 5.96
CA THR A 216 -20.11 -0.24 4.56
C THR A 216 -18.92 -0.56 3.64
N ILE A 217 -19.13 -1.51 2.75
CA ILE A 217 -18.11 -1.99 1.81
C ILE A 217 -18.62 -1.86 0.38
#